data_91c3c027ba36b6cd0add3ff235b63669
#
_entry.id   91c3c027ba36b6cd0add3ff235b63669
#
_cell.length_a   1.000
_cell.length_b   1.000
_cell.length_c   1.000
_cell.angle_alpha   90.00
_cell.angle_beta   90.00
_cell.angle_gamma   90.00
#
_symmetry.space_group_name_H-M   'P 1'
#
loop_
_entity.id
_entity.type
_entity.pdbx_description
1 polymer ?
#
loop_
_entity_poly.entity_id
_entity_poly.type
_entity_poly.pdbx_seq_one_letter_code
_entity_poly.pdbx_strand_id
1 'polypeptide(L)'
;MENVNQAEFWQQRYEQDSIGWDMGQVSPPLKAYIDQLPESAKEQAILVPGAGNAYEVGYLHEQGFTNVTLVDFAPAPIAAFAERYPNFPVEHLICADFFELSPEQYQFDWVLEQTFFCAINPSRRDEYVQQMAALLKPNGKLIGLLFDKDFGREEPPFGGTKAEYQQHFEQHFDIEIMEPSYNSHPPRQGSELFIKMRVKA
;
A
#
# COMPACT_ATOMS: atom_id res chain seq x y z
N MET A 1 -20.56 -14.51 0.77
CA MET A 1 -19.27 -13.86 0.52
C MET A 1 -18.58 -13.66 1.84
N GLU A 2 -17.41 -14.26 2.02
CA GLU A 2 -16.56 -13.93 3.16
C GLU A 2 -16.24 -12.45 3.14
N ASN A 3 -16.31 -11.80 4.30
CA ASN A 3 -16.25 -10.36 4.34
C ASN A 3 -14.79 -9.88 4.36
N VAL A 4 -14.25 -9.56 3.19
CA VAL A 4 -12.87 -9.02 3.03
C VAL A 4 -12.62 -7.72 3.80
N ASN A 5 -13.68 -7.09 4.31
CA ASN A 5 -13.59 -5.87 5.13
C ASN A 5 -13.44 -6.17 6.63
N GLN A 6 -13.23 -7.45 7.01
CA GLN A 6 -13.05 -7.86 8.40
C GLN A 6 -11.63 -8.35 8.63
N ALA A 7 -11.04 -7.95 9.74
CA ALA A 7 -9.68 -8.34 10.11
C ALA A 7 -9.53 -9.86 10.21
N GLU A 8 -10.56 -10.56 10.71
CA GLU A 8 -10.59 -12.01 10.87
C GLU A 8 -10.38 -12.76 9.57
N PHE A 9 -10.92 -12.24 8.45
CA PHE A 9 -10.73 -12.85 7.13
C PHE A 9 -9.25 -12.92 6.73
N TRP A 10 -8.51 -11.84 6.97
CA TRP A 10 -7.08 -11.75 6.65
C TRP A 10 -6.23 -12.46 7.71
N GLN A 11 -6.58 -12.31 8.99
CA GLN A 11 -5.91 -13.00 10.08
C GLN A 11 -5.85 -14.51 9.85
N GLN A 12 -6.97 -15.13 9.48
CA GLN A 12 -7.02 -16.57 9.18
C GLN A 12 -6.12 -16.97 8.02
N ARG A 13 -5.99 -16.12 6.98
CA ARG A 13 -5.10 -16.40 5.85
C ARG A 13 -3.63 -16.40 6.26
N TYR A 14 -3.23 -15.48 7.13
CA TYR A 14 -1.87 -15.49 7.69
C TYR A 14 -1.62 -16.69 8.59
N GLU A 15 -2.55 -17.05 9.46
CA GLU A 15 -2.45 -18.22 10.34
C GLU A 15 -2.39 -19.56 9.58
N GLN A 16 -3.03 -19.62 8.43
CA GLN A 16 -3.07 -20.80 7.56
C GLN A 16 -1.98 -20.82 6.48
N ASP A 17 -1.08 -19.84 6.47
CA ASP A 17 -0.08 -19.64 5.40
C ASP A 17 -0.69 -19.57 3.99
N SER A 18 -1.95 -19.11 3.90
CA SER A 18 -2.70 -18.96 2.65
C SER A 18 -2.50 -17.56 2.06
N ILE A 19 -1.24 -17.19 1.81
CA ILE A 19 -0.76 -15.87 1.43
C ILE A 19 -0.24 -15.84 -0.02
N GLY A 20 -0.98 -16.39 -0.96
CA GLY A 20 -0.59 -16.51 -2.36
C GLY A 20 -0.26 -15.17 -3.08
N TRP A 21 -0.51 -14.04 -2.45
CA TRP A 21 -0.08 -12.71 -2.91
C TRP A 21 1.34 -12.34 -2.51
N ASP A 22 1.94 -13.08 -1.55
CA ASP A 22 3.28 -12.80 -1.04
C ASP A 22 4.33 -13.03 -2.13
N MET A 23 5.24 -12.07 -2.28
CA MET A 23 6.36 -12.14 -3.23
C MET A 23 7.67 -12.58 -2.57
N GLY A 24 7.70 -12.69 -1.24
CA GLY A 24 8.90 -13.00 -0.46
C GLY A 24 9.96 -11.90 -0.48
N GLN A 25 9.68 -10.73 -1.04
CA GLN A 25 10.61 -9.62 -1.18
C GLN A 25 9.89 -8.29 -1.43
N VAL A 26 10.62 -7.18 -1.26
CA VAL A 26 10.16 -5.86 -1.69
C VAL A 26 9.83 -5.86 -3.19
N SER A 27 8.74 -5.20 -3.57
CA SER A 27 8.35 -5.07 -4.96
C SER A 27 9.44 -4.41 -5.80
N PRO A 28 9.90 -5.03 -6.91
CA PRO A 28 11.01 -4.46 -7.69
C PRO A 28 10.76 -3.05 -8.22
N PRO A 29 9.54 -2.65 -8.67
CA PRO A 29 9.27 -1.27 -9.06
C PRO A 29 9.37 -0.27 -7.90
N LEU A 30 8.84 -0.62 -6.72
CA LEU A 30 8.93 0.23 -5.53
C LEU A 30 10.36 0.32 -5.02
N LYS A 31 11.10 -0.80 -5.01
CA LYS A 31 12.53 -0.78 -4.70
C LYS A 31 13.29 0.17 -5.62
N ALA A 32 13.10 0.05 -6.94
CA ALA A 32 13.77 0.93 -7.91
C ALA A 32 13.38 2.41 -7.73
N TYR A 33 12.16 2.70 -7.28
CA TYR A 33 11.72 4.05 -6.96
C TYR A 33 12.41 4.57 -5.69
N ILE A 34 12.44 3.76 -4.62
CA ILE A 34 13.06 4.12 -3.33
C ILE A 34 14.56 4.38 -3.51
N ASP A 35 15.25 3.55 -4.29
CA ASP A 35 16.71 3.66 -4.53
C ASP A 35 17.13 5.00 -5.20
N GLN A 36 16.19 5.71 -5.84
CA GLN A 36 16.44 6.98 -6.51
C GLN A 36 16.13 8.20 -5.63
N LEU A 37 15.62 7.98 -4.42
CA LEU A 37 15.23 9.07 -3.54
C LEU A 37 16.47 9.75 -2.94
N PRO A 38 16.44 11.09 -2.78
CA PRO A 38 17.55 11.81 -2.15
C PRO A 38 17.57 11.54 -0.63
N GLU A 39 18.73 11.75 0.00
CA GLU A 39 18.89 11.63 1.45
C GLU A 39 17.83 12.43 2.25
N SER A 40 17.44 13.61 1.75
CA SER A 40 16.41 14.45 2.37
C SER A 40 15.02 13.81 2.43
N ALA A 41 14.79 12.73 1.69
CA ALA A 41 13.54 11.98 1.73
C ALA A 41 13.44 11.05 2.94
N LYS A 42 14.55 10.70 3.59
CA LYS A 42 14.60 9.72 4.67
C LYS A 42 13.88 10.15 5.95
N GLU A 43 13.66 11.44 6.13
CA GLU A 43 12.94 12.01 7.27
C GLU A 43 11.44 12.23 6.98
N GLN A 44 10.99 12.02 5.75
CA GLN A 44 9.60 12.22 5.37
C GLN A 44 8.71 11.14 5.99
N ALA A 45 7.51 11.56 6.39
CA ALA A 45 6.50 10.66 6.94
C ALA A 45 5.90 9.80 5.82
N ILE A 46 6.07 8.49 5.91
CA ILE A 46 5.63 7.53 4.91
C ILE A 46 4.65 6.55 5.54
N LEU A 47 3.50 6.35 4.90
CA LEU A 47 2.52 5.32 5.26
C LEU A 47 2.61 4.14 4.29
N VAL A 48 2.57 2.93 4.83
CA VAL A 48 2.38 1.69 4.06
C VAL A 48 1.15 0.97 4.63
N PRO A 49 -0.03 1.15 4.02
CA PRO A 49 -1.28 0.56 4.50
C PRO A 49 -1.49 -0.85 3.94
N GLY A 50 -2.18 -1.72 4.70
CA GLY A 50 -2.42 -3.11 4.33
C GLY A 50 -1.11 -3.84 4.04
N ALA A 51 -0.11 -3.56 4.88
CA ALA A 51 1.28 -3.85 4.56
C ALA A 51 1.63 -5.35 4.54
N GLY A 52 0.76 -6.20 5.09
CA GLY A 52 1.01 -7.64 5.14
C GLY A 52 2.38 -7.96 5.74
N ASN A 53 3.20 -8.76 5.02
CA ASN A 53 4.57 -9.07 5.44
C ASN A 53 5.52 -7.85 5.39
N ALA A 54 5.05 -6.70 4.91
CA ALA A 54 5.70 -5.39 5.02
C ALA A 54 7.14 -5.33 4.51
N TYR A 55 7.42 -5.97 3.37
CA TYR A 55 8.77 -5.94 2.77
C TYR A 55 9.21 -4.52 2.39
N GLU A 56 8.28 -3.68 1.95
CA GLU A 56 8.53 -2.26 1.63
C GLU A 56 8.94 -1.48 2.87
N VAL A 57 8.28 -1.73 4.02
CA VAL A 57 8.59 -1.10 5.30
C VAL A 57 9.98 -1.54 5.78
N GLY A 58 10.26 -2.85 5.73
CA GLY A 58 11.57 -3.40 6.07
C GLY A 58 12.67 -2.80 5.21
N TYR A 59 12.44 -2.74 3.89
CA TYR A 59 13.41 -2.15 2.96
C TYR A 59 13.67 -0.66 3.25
N LEU A 60 12.62 0.14 3.45
CA LEU A 60 12.77 1.54 3.83
C LEU A 60 13.59 1.70 5.11
N HIS A 61 13.29 0.90 6.14
CA HIS A 61 14.02 0.90 7.41
C HIS A 61 15.50 0.59 7.21
N GLU A 62 15.83 -0.44 6.43
CA GLU A 62 17.21 -0.83 6.09
C GLU A 62 17.95 0.25 5.30
N GLN A 63 17.23 1.04 4.48
CA GLN A 63 17.79 2.19 3.75
C GLN A 63 17.91 3.45 4.62
N GLY A 64 17.52 3.41 5.91
CA GLY A 64 17.68 4.50 6.85
C GLY A 64 16.54 5.52 6.84
N PHE A 65 15.36 5.17 6.33
CA PHE A 65 14.15 5.97 6.50
C PHE A 65 13.67 5.85 7.95
N THR A 66 13.49 6.97 8.62
CA THR A 66 13.24 7.04 10.07
C THR A 66 11.78 7.24 10.46
N ASN A 67 10.93 7.65 9.52
CA ASN A 67 9.53 8.01 9.79
C ASN A 67 8.58 7.21 8.89
N VAL A 68 8.64 5.88 9.00
CA VAL A 68 7.82 4.95 8.24
C VAL A 68 6.77 4.32 9.15
N THR A 69 5.49 4.42 8.79
CA THR A 69 4.37 3.85 9.53
C THR A 69 3.79 2.68 8.75
N LEU A 70 3.70 1.54 9.41
CA LEU A 70 3.02 0.34 8.94
C LEU A 70 1.61 0.31 9.53
N VAL A 71 0.61 0.09 8.68
CA VAL A 71 -0.78 -0.13 9.11
C VAL A 71 -1.31 -1.43 8.52
N ASP A 72 -1.82 -2.30 9.37
CA ASP A 72 -2.62 -3.45 8.98
C ASP A 72 -3.66 -3.72 10.07
N PHE A 73 -4.84 -4.18 9.70
CA PHE A 73 -5.85 -4.50 10.72
C PHE A 73 -5.76 -5.95 11.21
N ALA A 74 -5.01 -6.82 10.52
CA ALA A 74 -4.69 -8.16 11.00
C ALA A 74 -3.46 -8.10 11.94
N PRO A 75 -3.55 -8.60 13.18
CA PRO A 75 -2.44 -8.56 14.12
C PRO A 75 -1.26 -9.46 13.75
N ALA A 76 -1.50 -10.58 13.05
CA ALA A 76 -0.44 -11.55 12.75
C ALA A 76 0.70 -10.96 11.91
N PRO A 77 0.48 -10.25 10.78
CA PRO A 77 1.58 -9.68 10.00
C PRO A 77 2.36 -8.60 10.76
N ILE A 78 1.69 -7.81 11.60
CA ILE A 78 2.35 -6.79 12.43
C ILE A 78 3.29 -7.45 13.45
N ALA A 79 2.81 -8.51 14.14
CA ALA A 79 3.64 -9.24 15.09
C ALA A 79 4.85 -9.90 14.40
N ALA A 80 4.65 -10.53 13.25
CA ALA A 80 5.72 -11.14 12.47
C ALA A 80 6.74 -10.10 11.95
N PHE A 81 6.30 -8.90 11.60
CA PHE A 81 7.19 -7.80 11.23
C PHE A 81 8.02 -7.33 12.43
N ALA A 82 7.39 -7.13 13.59
CA ALA A 82 8.09 -6.69 14.81
C ALA A 82 9.16 -7.71 15.26
N GLU A 83 8.92 -9.01 15.09
CA GLU A 83 9.93 -10.05 15.36
C GLU A 83 11.13 -9.98 14.40
N ARG A 84 10.89 -9.68 13.11
CA ARG A 84 11.96 -9.55 12.10
C ARG A 84 12.77 -8.26 12.25
N TYR A 85 12.12 -7.20 12.73
CA TYR A 85 12.75 -5.88 12.90
C TYR A 85 12.60 -5.36 14.34
N PRO A 86 13.30 -5.97 15.32
CA PRO A 86 13.12 -5.63 16.74
C PRO A 86 13.55 -4.20 17.11
N ASN A 87 14.29 -3.53 16.22
CA ASN A 87 14.72 -2.13 16.39
C ASN A 87 13.79 -1.14 15.67
N PHE A 88 12.73 -1.60 15.00
CA PHE A 88 11.75 -0.71 14.38
C PHE A 88 10.90 -0.03 15.47
N PRO A 89 10.62 1.29 15.36
CA PRO A 89 9.84 2.01 16.36
C PRO A 89 8.43 1.41 16.52
N VAL A 90 8.10 0.94 17.71
CA VAL A 90 6.82 0.27 17.99
C VAL A 90 5.61 1.19 17.80
N GLU A 91 5.78 2.49 18.01
CA GLU A 91 4.78 3.53 17.80
C GLU A 91 4.40 3.70 16.32
N HIS A 92 5.20 3.20 15.41
CA HIS A 92 4.94 3.20 13.97
C HIS A 92 4.31 1.88 13.46
N LEU A 93 4.03 0.93 14.36
CA LEU A 93 3.32 -0.32 14.06
C LEU A 93 1.85 -0.17 14.51
N ILE A 94 0.96 0.09 13.57
CA ILE A 94 -0.45 0.38 13.87
C ILE A 94 -1.33 -0.79 13.45
N CYS A 95 -1.92 -1.46 14.45
CA CYS A 95 -2.95 -2.48 14.24
C CYS A 95 -4.32 -1.81 14.24
N ALA A 96 -4.78 -1.36 13.08
CA ALA A 96 -6.07 -0.67 12.94
C ALA A 96 -6.63 -0.79 11.52
N ASP A 97 -7.94 -0.55 11.36
CA ASP A 97 -8.53 -0.36 10.05
C ASP A 97 -8.02 0.96 9.44
N PHE A 98 -7.45 0.86 8.25
CA PHE A 98 -7.00 2.01 7.47
C PHE A 98 -8.09 3.09 7.30
N PHE A 99 -9.33 2.66 7.13
CA PHE A 99 -10.46 3.58 6.95
C PHE A 99 -10.87 4.35 8.21
N GLU A 100 -10.39 3.91 9.37
CA GLU A 100 -10.65 4.57 10.67
C GLU A 100 -9.49 5.46 11.12
N LEU A 101 -8.39 5.55 10.35
CA LEU A 101 -7.29 6.44 10.68
C LEU A 101 -7.74 7.89 10.60
N SER A 102 -7.57 8.63 11.70
CA SER A 102 -7.92 10.05 11.78
C SER A 102 -6.89 10.92 11.05
N PRO A 103 -7.29 11.69 10.02
CA PRO A 103 -6.42 12.70 9.40
C PRO A 103 -5.95 13.81 10.33
N GLU A 104 -6.60 13.98 11.48
CA GLU A 104 -6.18 14.93 12.52
C GLU A 104 -4.97 14.44 13.32
N GLN A 105 -4.80 13.12 13.39
CA GLN A 105 -3.70 12.47 14.10
C GLN A 105 -2.56 12.05 13.17
N TYR A 106 -2.89 11.71 11.92
CA TYR A 106 -1.96 11.13 10.96
C TYR A 106 -1.90 11.94 9.68
N GLN A 107 -0.72 12.44 9.36
CA GLN A 107 -0.47 13.18 8.13
C GLN A 107 0.87 12.74 7.54
N PHE A 108 0.86 12.30 6.28
CA PHE A 108 2.01 11.72 5.61
C PHE A 108 2.46 12.55 4.41
N ASP A 109 3.75 12.54 4.15
CA ASP A 109 4.33 13.11 2.93
C ASP A 109 4.11 12.17 1.75
N TRP A 110 4.18 10.84 2.02
CA TRP A 110 3.93 9.81 1.01
C TRP A 110 3.11 8.66 1.57
N VAL A 111 2.39 8.00 0.65
CA VAL A 111 1.81 6.68 0.87
C VAL A 111 2.38 5.73 -0.18
N LEU A 112 2.85 4.56 0.23
CA LEU A 112 3.25 3.49 -0.67
C LEU A 112 2.15 2.43 -0.76
N GLU A 113 1.59 2.27 -1.96
CA GLU A 113 0.55 1.29 -2.27
C GLU A 113 1.17 0.02 -2.86
N GLN A 114 0.99 -1.09 -2.18
CA GLN A 114 1.39 -2.41 -2.67
C GLN A 114 0.35 -3.46 -2.30
N THR A 115 -0.45 -3.89 -3.25
CA THR A 115 -1.47 -4.96 -3.11
C THR A 115 -2.56 -4.71 -2.05
N PHE A 116 -2.75 -3.47 -1.58
CA PHE A 116 -3.82 -3.13 -0.68
C PHE A 116 -5.11 -2.73 -1.43
N PHE A 117 -5.02 -1.87 -2.46
CA PHE A 117 -6.17 -1.47 -3.26
C PHE A 117 -6.90 -2.67 -3.90
N CYS A 118 -6.16 -3.68 -4.34
CA CYS A 118 -6.73 -4.91 -4.90
C CYS A 118 -7.29 -5.87 -3.82
N ALA A 119 -7.02 -5.64 -2.55
CA ALA A 119 -7.52 -6.44 -1.44
C ALA A 119 -8.85 -5.95 -0.89
N ILE A 120 -9.18 -4.67 -1.06
CA ILE A 120 -10.43 -4.07 -0.58
C ILE A 120 -11.58 -4.35 -1.55
N ASN A 121 -12.81 -4.39 -1.00
CA ASN A 121 -14.01 -4.54 -1.83
C ASN A 121 -14.10 -3.39 -2.84
N PRO A 122 -14.32 -3.66 -4.15
CA PRO A 122 -14.41 -2.62 -5.17
C PRO A 122 -15.43 -1.52 -4.87
N SER A 123 -16.50 -1.83 -4.14
CA SER A 123 -17.49 -0.83 -3.71
C SER A 123 -16.94 0.23 -2.75
N ARG A 124 -15.78 0.01 -2.14
CA ARG A 124 -15.09 0.95 -1.24
C ARG A 124 -13.95 1.71 -1.90
N ARG A 125 -13.75 1.60 -3.20
CA ARG A 125 -12.63 2.26 -3.91
C ARG A 125 -12.68 3.78 -3.81
N ASP A 126 -13.86 4.39 -3.88
CA ASP A 126 -14.00 5.84 -3.71
C ASP A 126 -13.69 6.27 -2.28
N GLU A 127 -14.12 5.48 -1.28
CA GLU A 127 -13.78 5.69 0.12
C GLU A 127 -12.27 5.59 0.36
N TYR A 128 -11.61 4.60 -0.26
CA TYR A 128 -10.16 4.47 -0.23
C TYR A 128 -9.45 5.70 -0.78
N VAL A 129 -9.89 6.19 -1.95
CA VAL A 129 -9.29 7.38 -2.59
C VAL A 129 -9.45 8.63 -1.73
N GLN A 130 -10.63 8.81 -1.12
CA GLN A 130 -10.90 9.91 -0.18
C GLN A 130 -10.00 9.81 1.06
N GLN A 131 -9.89 8.64 1.66
CA GLN A 131 -9.06 8.41 2.84
C GLN A 131 -7.58 8.61 2.54
N MET A 132 -7.09 8.13 1.40
CA MET A 132 -5.71 8.37 0.95
C MET A 132 -5.42 9.87 0.81
N ALA A 133 -6.34 10.62 0.20
CA ALA A 133 -6.18 12.06 0.03
C ALA A 133 -6.22 12.80 1.39
N ALA A 134 -7.09 12.38 2.30
CA ALA A 134 -7.21 12.98 3.63
C ALA A 134 -5.97 12.75 4.51
N LEU A 135 -5.31 11.59 4.39
CA LEU A 135 -4.11 11.26 5.14
C LEU A 135 -2.82 11.87 4.57
N LEU A 136 -2.87 12.43 3.37
CA LEU A 136 -1.72 13.08 2.76
C LEU A 136 -1.66 14.57 3.10
N LYS A 137 -0.47 15.04 3.46
CA LYS A 137 -0.19 16.48 3.59
C LYS A 137 -0.39 17.21 2.24
N PRO A 138 -0.57 18.53 2.23
CA PRO A 138 -0.57 19.31 0.99
C PRO A 138 0.65 18.98 0.11
N ASN A 139 0.43 18.66 -1.16
CA ASN A 139 1.41 18.14 -2.13
C ASN A 139 1.97 16.74 -1.82
N GLY A 140 1.40 16.04 -0.86
CA GLY A 140 1.75 14.65 -0.57
C GLY A 140 1.49 13.73 -1.76
N LYS A 141 2.14 12.56 -1.78
CA LYS A 141 2.15 11.67 -2.94
C LYS A 141 1.67 10.26 -2.59
N LEU A 142 0.87 9.70 -3.49
CA LEU A 142 0.57 8.28 -3.54
C LEU A 142 1.43 7.64 -4.62
N ILE A 143 2.27 6.68 -4.25
CA ILE A 143 3.16 5.94 -5.15
C ILE A 143 2.87 4.46 -4.96
N GLY A 144 2.74 3.70 -6.04
CA GLY A 144 2.42 2.29 -5.89
C GLY A 144 2.23 1.52 -7.17
N LEU A 145 1.61 0.35 -7.00
CA LEU A 145 1.27 -0.55 -8.09
C LEU A 145 -0.22 -0.92 -8.02
N LEU A 146 -0.89 -0.83 -9.15
CA LEU A 146 -2.27 -1.29 -9.30
C LEU A 146 -2.33 -2.38 -10.38
N PHE A 147 -3.15 -3.41 -10.18
CA PHE A 147 -3.35 -4.42 -11.21
C PHE A 147 -4.22 -3.90 -12.36
N ASP A 148 -3.65 -3.84 -13.57
CA ASP A 148 -4.36 -3.58 -14.82
C ASP A 148 -4.77 -4.91 -15.47
N LYS A 149 -5.65 -5.63 -14.79
CA LYS A 149 -6.06 -6.97 -15.16
C LYS A 149 -7.41 -7.33 -14.52
N ASP A 150 -8.27 -7.98 -15.28
CA ASP A 150 -9.43 -8.68 -14.73
C ASP A 150 -9.01 -10.10 -14.29
N PHE A 151 -9.26 -10.44 -13.04
CA PHE A 151 -8.99 -11.78 -12.50
C PHE A 151 -10.17 -12.73 -12.66
N GLY A 152 -11.35 -12.24 -13.10
CA GLY A 152 -12.55 -13.05 -13.36
C GLY A 152 -13.10 -13.76 -12.11
N ARG A 153 -12.93 -13.16 -10.91
CA ARG A 153 -13.36 -13.73 -9.63
C ARG A 153 -13.95 -12.69 -8.68
N GLU A 154 -14.75 -13.16 -7.73
CA GLU A 154 -15.42 -12.35 -6.71
C GLU A 154 -14.65 -12.22 -5.39
N GLU A 155 -13.41 -12.70 -5.36
CA GLU A 155 -12.50 -12.66 -4.21
C GLU A 155 -11.20 -11.91 -4.55
N PRO A 156 -10.48 -11.38 -3.55
CA PRO A 156 -9.20 -10.72 -3.80
C PRO A 156 -8.14 -11.69 -4.45
N PRO A 157 -7.23 -11.12 -5.24
CA PRO A 157 -7.12 -9.72 -5.60
C PRO A 157 -8.22 -9.30 -6.59
N PHE A 158 -8.83 -8.13 -6.33
CA PHE A 158 -9.75 -7.51 -7.28
C PHE A 158 -8.96 -6.72 -8.32
N GLY A 159 -9.21 -6.99 -9.58
CA GLY A 159 -8.60 -6.29 -10.68
C GLY A 159 -9.34 -5.01 -11.07
N GLY A 160 -8.95 -4.48 -12.21
CA GLY A 160 -9.57 -3.33 -12.85
C GLY A 160 -8.76 -2.85 -14.03
N THR A 161 -9.04 -1.66 -14.52
CA THR A 161 -8.40 -1.08 -15.69
C THR A 161 -7.86 0.32 -15.39
N LYS A 162 -6.84 0.72 -16.18
CA LYS A 162 -6.30 2.10 -16.13
C LYS A 162 -7.40 3.16 -16.22
N ALA A 163 -8.37 2.98 -17.13
CA ALA A 163 -9.46 3.94 -17.34
C ALA A 163 -10.39 4.07 -16.13
N GLU A 164 -10.74 2.94 -15.48
CA GLU A 164 -11.51 2.91 -14.25
C GLU A 164 -10.76 3.62 -13.11
N TYR A 165 -9.49 3.31 -12.93
CA TYR A 165 -8.66 3.93 -11.89
C TYR A 165 -8.51 5.43 -12.08
N GLN A 166 -8.35 5.92 -13.31
CA GLN A 166 -8.35 7.35 -13.59
C GLN A 166 -9.63 8.03 -13.08
N GLN A 167 -10.79 7.44 -13.30
CA GLN A 167 -12.07 7.99 -12.81
C GLN A 167 -12.15 8.06 -11.29
N HIS A 168 -11.63 7.04 -10.57
CA HIS A 168 -11.60 7.06 -9.10
C HIS A 168 -10.65 8.13 -8.55
N PHE A 169 -9.43 8.22 -9.10
CA PHE A 169 -8.39 9.07 -8.52
C PHE A 169 -8.44 10.52 -8.96
N GLU A 170 -8.91 10.83 -10.18
CA GLU A 170 -8.86 12.20 -10.75
C GLU A 170 -9.61 13.26 -9.94
N GLN A 171 -10.55 12.88 -9.08
CA GLN A 171 -11.28 13.82 -8.22
C GLN A 171 -10.39 14.40 -7.11
N HIS A 172 -9.47 13.61 -6.58
CA HIS A 172 -8.65 13.96 -5.43
C HIS A 172 -7.16 14.09 -5.74
N PHE A 173 -6.71 13.57 -6.87
CA PHE A 173 -5.30 13.52 -7.24
C PHE A 173 -5.01 14.08 -8.63
N ASP A 174 -3.86 14.73 -8.76
CA ASP A 174 -3.20 14.98 -10.04
C ASP A 174 -2.37 13.74 -10.37
N ILE A 175 -2.74 13.02 -11.43
CA ILE A 175 -2.07 11.81 -11.87
C ILE A 175 -0.81 12.20 -12.65
N GLU A 176 0.37 12.04 -12.02
CA GLU A 176 1.66 12.33 -12.65
C GLU A 176 2.13 11.14 -13.52
N ILE A 177 1.93 9.90 -13.04
CA ILE A 177 2.26 8.66 -13.76
C ILE A 177 1.15 7.64 -13.46
N MET A 178 0.67 6.98 -14.49
CA MET A 178 -0.15 5.76 -14.42
C MET A 178 0.13 4.96 -15.69
N GLU A 179 1.23 4.20 -15.67
CA GLU A 179 1.75 3.53 -16.86
C GLU A 179 2.12 2.06 -16.55
N PRO A 180 2.10 1.18 -17.56
CA PRO A 180 2.53 -0.20 -17.37
C PRO A 180 3.90 -0.29 -16.71
N SER A 181 4.00 -1.05 -15.63
CA SER A 181 5.26 -1.26 -14.94
C SER A 181 6.16 -2.17 -15.76
N TYR A 182 7.37 -1.69 -16.09
CA TYR A 182 8.32 -2.41 -16.93
C TYR A 182 9.16 -3.44 -16.16
N ASN A 183 9.22 -3.32 -14.85
CA ASN A 183 10.08 -4.12 -13.97
C ASN A 183 9.32 -4.81 -12.83
N SER A 184 8.06 -5.15 -13.05
CA SER A 184 7.24 -5.92 -12.11
C SER A 184 7.89 -7.25 -11.73
N HIS A 185 7.54 -7.76 -10.56
CA HIS A 185 7.86 -9.13 -10.18
C HIS A 185 7.45 -10.11 -11.29
N PRO A 186 8.29 -11.12 -11.67
CA PRO A 186 8.05 -11.95 -12.85
C PRO A 186 6.62 -12.50 -13.01
N PRO A 187 5.97 -13.07 -11.97
CA PRO A 187 4.58 -13.53 -12.07
C PRO A 187 3.54 -12.44 -12.33
N ARG A 188 3.89 -11.15 -12.10
CA ARG A 188 2.99 -9.99 -12.27
C ARG A 188 3.33 -9.14 -13.48
N GLN A 189 4.37 -9.52 -14.23
CA GLN A 189 4.83 -8.76 -15.39
C GLN A 189 3.74 -8.61 -16.44
N GLY A 190 3.54 -7.38 -16.92
CA GLY A 190 2.51 -7.03 -17.89
C GLY A 190 1.08 -6.93 -17.33
N SER A 191 0.93 -7.02 -15.99
CA SER A 191 -0.37 -6.90 -15.32
C SER A 191 -0.43 -5.80 -14.24
N GLU A 192 0.60 -4.99 -14.12
CA GLU A 192 0.65 -3.90 -13.14
C GLU A 192 0.90 -2.56 -13.81
N LEU A 193 0.24 -1.53 -13.28
CA LEU A 193 0.54 -0.11 -13.53
C LEU A 193 1.40 0.40 -12.39
N PHE A 194 2.49 1.09 -12.71
CA PHE A 194 3.16 1.96 -11.76
C PHE A 194 2.41 3.28 -11.69
N ILE A 195 2.07 3.70 -10.49
CA ILE A 195 1.36 4.95 -10.24
C ILE A 195 2.20 5.90 -9.42
N LYS A 196 2.11 7.19 -9.76
CA LYS A 196 2.58 8.30 -8.96
C LYS A 196 1.59 9.43 -9.09
N MET A 197 1.00 9.82 -8.01
CA MET A 197 -0.06 10.82 -7.96
C MET A 197 0.22 11.81 -6.84
N ARG A 198 -0.21 13.04 -7.01
CA ARG A 198 -0.11 14.09 -6.01
C ARG A 198 -1.51 14.52 -5.57
N VAL A 199 -1.73 14.62 -4.25
CA VAL A 199 -3.01 15.11 -3.74
C VAL A 199 -3.26 16.54 -4.22
N LYS A 200 -4.48 16.81 -4.66
CA LYS A 200 -4.92 18.15 -5.05
C LYS A 200 -5.00 19.08 -3.83
N ALA A 201 -4.76 20.37 -4.07
CA ALA A 201 -4.85 21.42 -3.05
C ALA A 201 -6.31 21.69 -2.63
#